data_70ac67c991c8f9e9a5f889fb90fe6471
#
_entry.id   70ac67c991c8f9e9a5f889fb90fe6471
#
_cell.length_a   1.000
_cell.length_b   1.000
_cell.length_c   1.000
_cell.angle_alpha   90.00
_cell.angle_beta   90.00
_cell.angle_gamma   90.00
#
_symmetry.space_group_name_H-M   'P 1'
#
loop_
_entity.id
_entity.type
_entity.pdbx_description
1 polymer ?
#
loop_
_entity_poly.entity_id
_entity_poly.type
_entity_poly.pdbx_seq_one_letter_code
_entity_poly.pdbx_strand_id
1 'polypeptide(L)'
;MRVGVTGASGMVGINVCKEVINNGDKLNILIREDVSYFNNLSCKRFYGDLNDIDILEKFCERCDVIIHSAAMISIGFDAYDRVYDVNFVGTKNLLDASINKKVKKFIFISTVNAYNKKPTDKIFNETRDLVKKGNAYDMTKALAQQLVISTKGIETVSINPTSVLGKNDYKPS
;
A
#
# COMPACT_ATOMS: atom_id res chain seq x y z
N MET A 1 -7.23 11.34 -14.50
CA MET A 1 -5.89 10.70 -14.34
C MET A 1 -6.01 9.19 -14.56
N ARG A 2 -4.89 8.46 -14.53
CA ARG A 2 -4.88 7.00 -14.39
C ARG A 2 -4.27 6.64 -13.03
N VAL A 3 -5.02 5.95 -12.21
CA VAL A 3 -4.62 5.58 -10.86
C VAL A 3 -4.44 4.06 -10.79
N GLY A 4 -3.28 3.62 -10.33
CA GLY A 4 -3.00 2.22 -10.02
C GLY A 4 -3.22 1.95 -8.52
N VAL A 5 -3.99 0.91 -8.20
CA VAL A 5 -4.28 0.54 -6.80
C VAL A 5 -3.84 -0.89 -6.55
N THR A 6 -2.97 -1.10 -5.55
CA THR A 6 -2.65 -2.43 -5.02
C THR A 6 -3.40 -2.66 -3.72
N GLY A 7 -3.64 -3.92 -3.35
CA GLY A 7 -4.49 -4.24 -2.20
C GLY A 7 -5.96 -3.90 -2.44
N ALA A 8 -6.37 -3.85 -3.71
CA ALA A 8 -7.71 -3.45 -4.15
C ALA A 8 -8.84 -4.31 -3.56
N SER A 9 -8.56 -5.56 -3.17
CA SER A 9 -9.53 -6.47 -2.54
C SER A 9 -9.70 -6.28 -1.02
N GLY A 10 -8.83 -5.48 -0.39
CA GLY A 10 -8.94 -5.13 1.03
C GLY A 10 -9.93 -3.99 1.27
N MET A 11 -10.36 -3.81 2.53
CA MET A 11 -11.33 -2.78 2.91
C MET A 11 -10.93 -1.37 2.42
N VAL A 12 -9.70 -0.95 2.66
CA VAL A 12 -9.20 0.36 2.21
C VAL A 12 -9.18 0.42 0.68
N GLY A 13 -8.59 -0.60 0.02
CA GLY A 13 -8.44 -0.63 -1.43
C GLY A 13 -9.76 -0.60 -2.20
N ILE A 14 -10.77 -1.35 -1.75
CA ILE A 14 -12.12 -1.34 -2.33
C ILE A 14 -12.72 0.08 -2.32
N ASN A 15 -12.63 0.77 -1.19
CA ASN A 15 -13.20 2.11 -1.06
C ASN A 15 -12.40 3.13 -1.89
N VAL A 16 -11.08 3.01 -1.93
CA VAL A 16 -10.22 3.81 -2.83
C VAL A 16 -10.60 3.58 -4.30
N CYS A 17 -10.77 2.33 -4.73
CA CYS A 17 -11.18 2.02 -6.10
C CYS A 17 -12.51 2.68 -6.48
N LYS A 18 -13.49 2.67 -5.56
CA LYS A 18 -14.77 3.38 -5.77
C LYS A 18 -14.59 4.86 -5.99
N GLU A 19 -13.82 5.51 -5.12
CA GLU A 19 -13.59 6.95 -5.21
C GLU A 19 -12.84 7.34 -6.48
N VAL A 20 -11.85 6.55 -6.90
CA VAL A 20 -11.15 6.78 -8.18
C VAL A 20 -12.15 6.79 -9.36
N ILE A 21 -13.09 5.83 -9.38
CA ILE A 21 -14.09 5.74 -10.44
C ILE A 21 -15.11 6.88 -10.33
N ASN A 22 -15.59 7.18 -9.12
CA ASN A 22 -16.55 8.26 -8.88
C ASN A 22 -16.02 9.62 -9.33
N ASN A 23 -14.71 9.84 -9.22
CA ASN A 23 -14.03 11.03 -9.71
C ASN A 23 -13.82 11.06 -11.25
N GLY A 24 -14.26 10.03 -11.97
CA GLY A 24 -14.07 9.92 -13.42
C GLY A 24 -12.66 9.54 -13.86
N ASP A 25 -11.82 9.06 -12.96
CA ASP A 25 -10.47 8.65 -13.25
C ASP A 25 -10.41 7.19 -13.76
N LYS A 26 -9.37 6.88 -14.56
CA LYS A 26 -9.12 5.51 -15.03
C LYS A 26 -8.45 4.71 -13.93
N LEU A 27 -8.94 3.50 -13.69
CA LEU A 27 -8.46 2.62 -12.63
C LEU A 27 -7.70 1.41 -13.20
N ASN A 28 -6.48 1.20 -12.71
CA ASN A 28 -5.75 -0.08 -12.80
C ASN A 28 -5.74 -0.73 -11.42
N ILE A 29 -5.97 -2.04 -11.33
CA ILE A 29 -5.84 -2.79 -10.09
C ILE A 29 -4.85 -3.94 -10.25
N LEU A 30 -4.00 -4.16 -9.23
CA LEU A 30 -3.17 -5.34 -9.09
C LEU A 30 -3.82 -6.30 -8.11
N ILE A 31 -4.12 -7.50 -8.56
CA ILE A 31 -4.84 -8.54 -7.80
C ILE A 31 -4.20 -9.91 -8.04
N ARG A 32 -4.28 -10.79 -7.05
CA ARG A 32 -3.83 -12.18 -7.19
C ARG A 32 -4.89 -13.07 -7.80
N GLU A 33 -6.14 -12.77 -7.50
CA GLU A 33 -7.32 -13.50 -7.97
C GLU A 33 -8.51 -12.56 -8.09
N ASP A 34 -9.46 -12.88 -8.96
CA ASP A 34 -10.70 -12.11 -9.08
C ASP A 34 -11.60 -12.32 -7.86
N VAL A 35 -12.25 -11.23 -7.48
CA VAL A 35 -13.34 -11.26 -6.50
C VAL A 35 -14.59 -10.66 -7.15
N SER A 36 -15.75 -11.21 -6.82
CA SER A 36 -17.04 -10.82 -7.40
C SER A 36 -17.32 -9.33 -7.34
N TYR A 37 -16.77 -8.65 -6.35
CA TYR A 37 -16.85 -7.21 -6.18
C TYR A 37 -16.38 -6.41 -7.41
N PHE A 38 -15.36 -6.89 -8.14
CA PHE A 38 -14.82 -6.20 -9.31
C PHE A 38 -15.64 -6.38 -10.59
N ASN A 39 -16.65 -7.26 -10.59
CA ASN A 39 -17.43 -7.53 -11.80
C ASN A 39 -18.15 -6.29 -12.35
N ASN A 40 -18.54 -5.38 -11.47
CA ASN A 40 -19.25 -4.15 -11.82
C ASN A 40 -18.35 -2.89 -11.80
N LEU A 41 -17.02 -3.06 -11.67
CA LEU A 41 -16.10 -1.94 -11.67
C LEU A 41 -15.41 -1.78 -13.03
N SER A 42 -15.48 -0.57 -13.58
CA SER A 42 -14.74 -0.21 -14.80
C SER A 42 -13.25 -0.02 -14.47
N CYS A 43 -12.48 -1.12 -14.52
CA CYS A 43 -11.06 -1.11 -14.22
C CYS A 43 -10.27 -2.05 -15.12
N LYS A 44 -8.99 -1.76 -15.33
CA LYS A 44 -8.05 -2.68 -15.94
C LYS A 44 -7.42 -3.55 -14.83
N ARG A 45 -7.49 -4.88 -14.99
CA ARG A 45 -6.98 -5.85 -14.03
C ARG A 45 -5.62 -6.36 -14.48
N PHE A 46 -4.70 -6.44 -13.52
CA PHE A 46 -3.39 -7.05 -13.65
C PHE A 46 -3.28 -8.16 -12.63
N TYR A 47 -2.98 -9.37 -13.10
CA TYR A 47 -2.92 -10.56 -12.27
C TYR A 47 -1.48 -10.90 -11.93
N GLY A 48 -1.13 -10.82 -10.66
CA GLY A 48 0.19 -11.08 -10.12
C GLY A 48 0.31 -10.57 -8.69
N ASP A 49 1.49 -10.68 -8.13
CA ASP A 49 1.82 -10.16 -6.81
C ASP A 49 2.95 -9.12 -6.84
N LEU A 50 3.37 -8.66 -5.67
CA LEU A 50 4.39 -7.63 -5.54
C LEU A 50 5.82 -8.12 -5.84
N ASN A 51 6.03 -9.41 -6.11
CA ASN A 51 7.30 -10.00 -6.51
C ASN A 51 7.39 -10.25 -8.03
N ASP A 52 6.28 -10.08 -8.75
CA ASP A 52 6.23 -10.22 -10.20
C ASP A 52 6.59 -8.89 -10.88
N ILE A 53 7.88 -8.68 -11.09
CA ILE A 53 8.41 -7.42 -11.64
C ILE A 53 7.80 -7.07 -13.00
N ASP A 54 7.64 -8.06 -13.88
CA ASP A 54 7.09 -7.84 -15.22
C ASP A 54 5.64 -7.36 -15.17
N ILE A 55 4.86 -7.90 -14.25
CA ILE A 55 3.47 -7.47 -14.03
C ILE A 55 3.44 -6.09 -13.38
N LEU A 56 4.32 -5.80 -12.41
CA LEU A 56 4.41 -4.48 -11.80
C LEU A 56 4.73 -3.39 -12.82
N GLU A 57 5.64 -3.64 -13.73
CA GLU A 57 5.96 -2.70 -14.80
C GLU A 57 4.76 -2.44 -15.74
N LYS A 58 4.07 -3.51 -16.15
CA LYS A 58 2.85 -3.40 -16.96
C LYS A 58 1.73 -2.68 -16.21
N PHE A 59 1.59 -2.94 -14.90
CA PHE A 59 0.60 -2.30 -14.04
C PHE A 59 0.85 -0.79 -13.89
N CYS A 60 2.12 -0.39 -13.70
CA CYS A 60 2.52 1.01 -13.55
C CYS A 60 2.48 1.79 -14.87
N GLU A 61 2.47 1.08 -16.01
CA GLU A 61 2.52 1.73 -17.32
C GLU A 61 1.36 2.71 -17.52
N ARG A 62 1.71 3.96 -17.84
CA ARG A 62 0.77 5.09 -18.02
C ARG A 62 -0.05 5.45 -16.77
N CYS A 63 0.32 4.97 -15.59
CA CYS A 63 -0.26 5.49 -14.35
C CYS A 63 0.33 6.87 -14.02
N ASP A 64 -0.55 7.78 -13.62
CA ASP A 64 -0.15 9.09 -13.07
C ASP A 64 0.15 8.96 -11.57
N VAL A 65 -0.63 8.12 -10.88
CA VAL A 65 -0.57 7.92 -9.42
C VAL A 65 -0.65 6.44 -9.10
N ILE A 66 0.17 5.99 -8.16
CA ILE A 66 0.03 4.68 -7.52
C ILE A 66 -0.44 4.87 -6.08
N ILE A 67 -1.48 4.13 -5.68
CA ILE A 67 -1.94 4.02 -4.29
C ILE A 67 -1.65 2.60 -3.83
N HIS A 68 -0.67 2.48 -2.94
CA HIS A 68 -0.20 1.20 -2.43
C HIS A 68 -0.83 0.90 -1.08
N SER A 69 -1.90 0.09 -1.07
CA SER A 69 -2.58 -0.36 0.15
C SER A 69 -2.42 -1.87 0.43
N ALA A 70 -1.71 -2.59 -0.44
CA ALA A 70 -1.39 -3.98 -0.19
C ALA A 70 -0.44 -4.12 1.00
N ALA A 71 -0.79 -5.00 1.93
CA ALA A 71 0.06 -5.39 3.05
C ALA A 71 -0.38 -6.75 3.58
N MET A 72 0.56 -7.46 4.20
CA MET A 72 0.27 -8.62 5.03
C MET A 72 0.18 -8.15 6.48
N ILE A 73 -1.03 -8.24 7.07
CA ILE A 73 -1.27 -7.97 8.48
C ILE A 73 -0.90 -9.25 9.24
N SER A 74 0.02 -9.15 10.19
CA SER A 74 0.44 -10.25 11.03
C SER A 74 0.16 -9.92 12.49
N ILE A 75 -0.65 -10.76 13.15
CA ILE A 75 -1.03 -10.62 14.56
C ILE A 75 -0.17 -11.54 15.46
N GLY A 76 1.04 -11.86 15.04
CA GLY A 76 2.03 -12.48 15.91
C GLY A 76 2.43 -13.94 15.63
N PHE A 77 1.84 -14.60 14.63
CA PHE A 77 2.14 -16.01 14.31
C PHE A 77 2.84 -16.22 12.97
N ASP A 78 2.92 -15.18 12.13
CA ASP A 78 3.59 -15.30 10.84
C ASP A 78 5.11 -15.15 10.99
N ALA A 79 5.85 -15.92 10.21
CA ALA A 79 7.30 -15.78 10.14
C ALA A 79 7.67 -14.37 9.66
N TYR A 80 8.59 -13.72 10.34
CA TYR A 80 9.07 -12.39 10.03
C TYR A 80 9.42 -12.24 8.54
N ASP A 81 10.16 -13.20 7.99
CA ASP A 81 10.63 -13.17 6.61
C ASP A 81 9.49 -13.06 5.59
N ARG A 82 8.38 -13.75 5.83
CA ARG A 82 7.20 -13.68 4.95
C ARG A 82 6.53 -12.31 5.00
N VAL A 83 6.41 -11.72 6.20
CA VAL A 83 5.84 -10.38 6.37
C VAL A 83 6.75 -9.33 5.77
N TYR A 84 8.07 -9.49 5.95
CA TYR A 84 9.10 -8.62 5.38
C TYR A 84 9.07 -8.65 3.85
N ASP A 85 9.00 -9.84 3.27
CA ASP A 85 8.95 -10.03 1.83
C ASP A 85 7.75 -9.30 1.20
N VAL A 86 6.56 -9.45 1.78
CA VAL A 86 5.35 -8.78 1.26
C VAL A 86 5.40 -7.27 1.52
N ASN A 87 5.68 -6.85 2.77
CA ASN A 87 5.49 -5.45 3.18
C ASN A 87 6.66 -4.55 2.80
N PHE A 88 7.88 -5.06 2.80
CA PHE A 88 9.06 -4.26 2.48
C PHE A 88 9.57 -4.53 1.06
N VAL A 89 9.90 -5.78 0.73
CA VAL A 89 10.42 -6.11 -0.61
C VAL A 89 9.37 -5.80 -1.67
N GLY A 90 8.13 -6.21 -1.46
CA GLY A 90 7.03 -5.91 -2.37
C GLY A 90 6.78 -4.41 -2.56
N THR A 91 6.87 -3.61 -1.48
CA THR A 91 6.78 -2.14 -1.59
C THR A 91 7.94 -1.58 -2.39
N LYS A 92 9.17 -2.08 -2.16
CA LYS A 92 10.36 -1.67 -2.91
C LYS A 92 10.20 -1.96 -4.40
N ASN A 93 9.80 -3.16 -4.76
CA ASN A 93 9.60 -3.58 -6.15
C ASN A 93 8.58 -2.68 -6.88
N LEU A 94 7.45 -2.40 -6.22
CA LEU A 94 6.42 -1.52 -6.79
C LEU A 94 6.91 -0.08 -6.93
N LEU A 95 7.68 0.41 -5.96
CA LEU A 95 8.25 1.75 -6.00
C LEU A 95 9.26 1.88 -7.14
N ASP A 96 10.14 0.89 -7.31
CA ASP A 96 11.11 0.84 -8.41
C ASP A 96 10.40 0.79 -9.77
N ALA A 97 9.38 -0.05 -9.93
CA ALA A 97 8.55 -0.10 -11.14
C ALA A 97 7.85 1.24 -11.42
N SER A 98 7.37 1.92 -10.38
CA SER A 98 6.73 3.23 -10.50
C SER A 98 7.71 4.30 -11.01
N ILE A 99 8.94 4.31 -10.51
CA ILE A 99 10.00 5.21 -10.96
C ILE A 99 10.37 4.91 -12.42
N ASN A 100 10.59 3.64 -12.76
CA ASN A 100 10.94 3.21 -14.12
C ASN A 100 9.87 3.62 -15.14
N LYS A 101 8.58 3.57 -14.76
CA LYS A 101 7.46 3.97 -15.61
C LYS A 101 7.08 5.45 -15.50
N LYS A 102 7.88 6.26 -14.79
CA LYS A 102 7.70 7.71 -14.65
C LYS A 102 6.36 8.09 -14.05
N VAL A 103 5.88 7.30 -13.09
CA VAL A 103 4.72 7.64 -12.28
C VAL A 103 5.02 8.93 -11.53
N LYS A 104 4.07 9.86 -11.47
CA LYS A 104 4.28 11.18 -10.87
C LYS A 104 4.22 11.13 -9.34
N LYS A 105 3.32 10.31 -8.79
CA LYS A 105 3.08 10.26 -7.35
C LYS A 105 2.85 8.84 -6.85
N PHE A 106 3.46 8.51 -5.71
CA PHE A 106 3.31 7.25 -5.00
C PHE A 106 2.74 7.51 -3.61
N ILE A 107 1.52 7.04 -3.36
CA ILE A 107 0.82 7.16 -2.08
C ILE A 107 0.89 5.82 -1.37
N PHE A 108 1.56 5.79 -0.23
CA PHE A 108 1.74 4.60 0.58
C PHE A 108 0.79 4.61 1.78
N ILE A 109 -0.04 3.59 1.89
CA ILE A 109 -0.89 3.40 3.07
C ILE A 109 -0.06 2.66 4.12
N SER A 110 0.47 3.41 5.07
CA SER A 110 1.23 2.92 6.21
C SER A 110 0.30 2.66 7.41
N THR A 111 0.77 2.93 8.61
CA THR A 111 0.03 2.79 9.87
C THR A 111 0.64 3.67 10.94
N VAL A 112 -0.16 4.14 11.91
CA VAL A 112 0.38 4.81 13.12
C VAL A 112 1.28 3.89 13.92
N ASN A 113 1.11 2.58 13.80
CA ASN A 113 1.96 1.59 14.48
C ASN A 113 3.41 1.56 13.95
N ALA A 114 3.68 2.17 12.79
CA ALA A 114 5.04 2.37 12.29
C ALA A 114 5.85 3.35 13.15
N TYR A 115 5.22 4.14 14.00
CA TYR A 115 5.88 5.11 14.86
C TYR A 115 6.05 4.63 16.28
N ASN A 116 7.11 5.10 16.94
CA ASN A 116 7.32 4.84 18.35
C ASN A 116 6.23 5.52 19.19
N LYS A 117 5.54 4.74 20.01
CA LYS A 117 4.43 5.20 20.86
C LYS A 117 4.90 5.97 22.10
N LYS A 118 6.19 5.91 22.43
CA LYS A 118 6.78 6.65 23.57
C LYS A 118 7.52 7.90 23.09
N PRO A 119 7.59 8.94 23.92
CA PRO A 119 6.86 9.12 25.19
C PRO A 119 5.37 9.39 24.99
N THR A 120 4.56 8.99 25.96
CA THR A 120 3.08 9.09 25.88
C THR A 120 2.55 10.48 26.23
N ASP A 121 3.36 11.32 26.85
CA ASP A 121 3.05 12.69 27.25
C ASP A 121 3.24 13.73 26.12
N LYS A 122 3.74 13.31 24.97
CA LYS A 122 3.93 14.18 23.79
C LYS A 122 2.91 13.89 22.71
N ILE A 123 2.56 14.93 21.95
CA ILE A 123 1.68 14.82 20.79
C ILE A 123 2.22 13.74 19.85
N PHE A 124 1.32 12.87 19.43
CA PHE A 124 1.63 11.85 18.44
C PHE A 124 1.48 12.45 17.04
N ASN A 125 2.58 12.60 16.34
CA ASN A 125 2.63 13.12 14.98
C ASN A 125 3.80 12.51 14.17
N GLU A 126 3.97 12.97 12.95
CA GLU A 126 4.93 12.43 11.98
C GLU A 126 6.40 12.77 12.31
N THR A 127 6.66 13.57 13.34
CA THR A 127 8.03 13.87 13.79
C THR A 127 8.59 12.80 14.72
N ARG A 128 7.77 11.82 15.11
CA ARG A 128 8.22 10.71 15.95
C ARG A 128 9.11 9.74 15.18
N ASP A 129 10.05 9.15 15.90
CA ASP A 129 10.89 8.09 15.36
C ASP A 129 10.04 6.87 14.93
N LEU A 130 10.44 6.25 13.84
CA LEU A 130 9.89 4.96 13.43
C LEU A 130 10.33 3.85 14.38
N VAL A 131 9.49 2.83 14.55
CA VAL A 131 9.82 1.69 15.42
C VAL A 131 10.98 0.89 14.84
N LYS A 132 11.88 0.47 15.73
CA LYS A 132 13.03 -0.41 15.42
C LYS A 132 12.88 -1.79 16.06
N LYS A 133 11.87 -1.96 16.91
CA LYS A 133 11.58 -3.21 17.63
C LYS A 133 10.06 -3.35 17.78
N GLY A 134 9.55 -4.58 17.69
CA GLY A 134 8.12 -4.84 17.80
C GLY A 134 7.71 -6.10 17.04
N ASN A 135 6.45 -6.22 16.71
CA ASN A 135 5.96 -7.29 15.85
C ASN A 135 6.42 -7.09 14.39
N ALA A 136 6.34 -8.16 13.60
CA ALA A 136 6.78 -8.15 12.20
C ALA A 136 6.04 -7.09 11.36
N TYR A 137 4.75 -6.92 11.59
CA TYR A 137 3.94 -5.95 10.85
C TYR A 137 4.42 -4.50 11.09
N ASP A 138 4.50 -4.08 12.37
CA ASP A 138 4.90 -2.72 12.73
C ASP A 138 6.30 -2.39 12.17
N MET A 139 7.25 -3.32 12.36
CA MET A 139 8.62 -3.15 11.89
C MET A 139 8.73 -3.07 10.38
N THR A 140 8.05 -3.94 9.66
CA THR A 140 8.12 -3.97 8.18
C THR A 140 7.41 -2.78 7.55
N LYS A 141 6.30 -2.30 8.15
CA LYS A 141 5.63 -1.06 7.72
C LYS A 141 6.50 0.16 7.99
N ALA A 142 7.21 0.22 9.12
CA ALA A 142 8.15 1.29 9.42
C ALA A 142 9.32 1.34 8.42
N LEU A 143 9.92 0.18 8.10
CA LEU A 143 10.98 0.08 7.09
C LEU A 143 10.49 0.52 5.69
N ALA A 144 9.32 0.04 5.28
CA ALA A 144 8.72 0.42 4.01
C ALA A 144 8.40 1.91 3.94
N GLN A 145 7.87 2.50 5.02
CA GLN A 145 7.62 3.94 5.11
C GLN A 145 8.92 4.73 4.99
N GLN A 146 9.96 4.34 5.71
CA GLN A 146 11.27 4.99 5.62
C GLN A 146 11.81 4.97 4.19
N LEU A 147 11.72 3.82 3.51
CA LEU A 147 12.09 3.68 2.11
C LEU A 147 11.30 4.65 1.23
N VAL A 148 9.98 4.65 1.33
CA VAL A 148 9.11 5.50 0.51
C VAL A 148 9.41 6.97 0.70
N ILE A 149 9.45 7.48 1.95
CA ILE A 149 9.66 8.92 2.21
C ILE A 149 11.07 9.40 1.90
N SER A 150 12.07 8.50 1.87
CA SER A 150 13.45 8.84 1.51
C SER A 150 13.73 8.73 0.00
N THR A 151 12.81 8.15 -0.76
CA THR A 151 12.99 7.93 -2.19
C THR A 151 12.92 9.24 -2.97
N LYS A 152 13.79 9.36 -3.95
CA LYS A 152 13.86 10.51 -4.87
C LYS A 152 13.43 10.09 -6.28
N GLY A 153 13.10 11.06 -7.13
CA GLY A 153 12.70 10.80 -8.52
C GLY A 153 11.21 10.55 -8.72
N ILE A 154 10.44 10.50 -7.63
CA ILE A 154 8.98 10.42 -7.63
C ILE A 154 8.45 11.20 -6.41
N GLU A 155 7.29 11.85 -6.54
CA GLU A 155 6.63 12.46 -5.39
C GLU A 155 6.03 11.35 -4.52
N THR A 156 6.37 11.33 -3.23
CA THR A 156 5.90 10.31 -2.29
C THR A 156 5.07 10.91 -1.16
N VAL A 157 4.01 10.19 -0.77
CA VAL A 157 3.18 10.51 0.40
C VAL A 157 2.98 9.24 1.21
N SER A 158 3.17 9.31 2.53
CA SER A 158 2.78 8.24 3.45
C SER A 158 1.57 8.68 4.27
N ILE A 159 0.52 7.87 4.24
CA ILE A 159 -0.69 8.07 5.06
C ILE A 159 -0.66 7.05 6.19
N ASN A 160 -0.80 7.52 7.42
CA ASN A 160 -0.68 6.69 8.61
C ASN A 160 -2.02 6.59 9.35
N PRO A 161 -2.94 5.76 8.88
CA PRO A 161 -4.23 5.61 9.56
C PRO A 161 -4.06 4.93 10.92
N THR A 162 -4.98 5.24 11.81
CA THR A 162 -5.25 4.49 13.05
C THR A 162 -6.09 3.25 12.73
N SER A 163 -6.94 2.80 13.63
CA SER A 163 -7.92 1.76 13.32
C SER A 163 -8.88 2.26 12.25
N VAL A 164 -8.98 1.51 11.16
CA VAL A 164 -9.90 1.81 10.05
C VAL A 164 -11.12 0.92 10.21
N LEU A 165 -12.29 1.54 10.30
CA LEU A 165 -13.57 0.84 10.39
C LEU A 165 -14.46 1.31 9.23
N GLY A 166 -15.20 0.42 8.63
CA GLY A 166 -16.08 0.84 7.54
C GLY A 166 -16.74 -0.29 6.76
N LYS A 167 -17.46 0.12 5.73
CA LYS A 167 -18.08 -0.84 4.80
C LYS A 167 -17.00 -1.63 4.05
N ASN A 168 -17.34 -2.87 3.69
CA ASN A 168 -16.47 -3.81 2.96
C ASN A 168 -15.33 -4.40 3.79
N ASP A 169 -15.43 -4.39 5.10
CA ASP A 169 -14.56 -5.17 5.98
C ASP A 169 -15.05 -6.62 6.01
N TYR A 170 -14.61 -7.39 5.01
CA TYR A 170 -15.02 -8.80 4.87
C TYR A 170 -14.14 -9.78 5.66
N LYS A 171 -13.04 -9.30 6.18
CA LYS A 171 -12.11 -10.06 7.03
C LYS A 171 -11.67 -9.16 8.17
N PRO A 172 -12.50 -9.03 9.23
CA PRO A 172 -12.09 -8.25 10.39
C PRO A 172 -10.78 -8.81 10.95
N SER A 173 -9.82 -7.91 11.16
CA SER A 173 -8.50 -8.22 11.73
C SER A 173 -8.56 -8.38 13.25
#